data_0fd8e96b78622c205abf56a5324f0523
#
_entry.id   0fd8e96b78622c205abf56a5324f0523
#
_cell.length_a   1.000
_cell.length_b   1.000
_cell.length_c   1.000
_cell.angle_alpha   90.00
_cell.angle_beta   90.00
_cell.angle_gamma   90.00
#
_symmetry.space_group_name_H-M   'P 1'
#
loop_
_entity.id
_entity.type
_entity.pdbx_description
1 polymer ?
#
loop_
_entity_poly.entity_id
_entity_poly.type
_entity_poly.pdbx_seq_one_letter_code
_entity_poly.pdbx_strand_id
1 'polypeptide(L)'
;MHYVRQEDLPFVGSSHEFVGAEQGDAGVSVFLFHGKPGSGPGPHRHPYDEIQFIREGRGVWTVNGKTFEGSAGDIFVIKAGEIHSFKAVGDSPLVQLDIHLSPRFTQENL
;
A
#
# COMPACT_ATOMS: atom_id res chain seq x y z
N MET A 1 13.76 -9.89 -19.54
CA MET A 1 12.42 -9.51 -19.04
C MET A 1 11.99 -10.47 -17.94
N HIS A 2 11.37 -9.96 -16.90
CA HIS A 2 10.78 -10.75 -15.82
C HIS A 2 9.26 -10.71 -15.95
N TYR A 3 8.62 -11.86 -15.77
CA TYR A 3 7.14 -11.98 -15.84
C TYR A 3 6.67 -12.74 -14.62
N VAL A 4 5.63 -12.23 -13.96
CA VAL A 4 4.97 -12.90 -12.84
C VAL A 4 3.48 -12.58 -12.87
N ARG A 5 2.66 -13.53 -12.47
CA ARG A 5 1.22 -13.34 -12.31
C ARG A 5 0.94 -12.89 -10.89
N GLN A 6 -0.03 -12.01 -10.71
CA GLN A 6 -0.42 -11.54 -9.36
C GLN A 6 -0.71 -12.71 -8.42
N GLU A 7 -1.41 -13.72 -8.90
CA GLU A 7 -1.80 -14.89 -8.10
C GLU A 7 -0.62 -15.71 -7.59
N ASP A 8 0.57 -15.55 -8.20
CA ASP A 8 1.78 -16.26 -7.81
C ASP A 8 2.67 -15.46 -6.86
N LEU A 9 2.30 -14.20 -6.58
CA LEU A 9 3.02 -13.38 -5.61
C LEU A 9 2.67 -13.80 -4.18
N PRO A 10 3.58 -13.61 -3.22
CA PRO A 10 3.26 -13.79 -1.81
C PRO A 10 2.03 -12.95 -1.43
N PHE A 11 1.13 -13.55 -0.64
CA PHE A 11 -0.05 -12.85 -0.12
C PHE A 11 0.10 -12.71 1.39
N VAL A 12 0.14 -11.45 1.86
CA VAL A 12 0.33 -11.15 3.28
C VAL A 12 -0.73 -10.12 3.69
N GLY A 13 -1.49 -10.44 4.74
CA GLY A 13 -2.57 -9.58 5.19
C GLY A 13 -3.65 -9.45 4.12
N SER A 14 -3.73 -8.32 3.46
CA SER A 14 -4.70 -8.05 2.39
C SER A 14 -4.02 -7.74 1.05
N SER A 15 -2.72 -8.01 0.92
CA SER A 15 -1.94 -7.62 -0.26
C SER A 15 -1.20 -8.79 -0.89
N HIS A 16 -1.21 -8.83 -2.23
CA HIS A 16 -0.18 -9.53 -2.97
C HIS A 16 1.04 -8.61 -3.05
N GLU A 17 2.23 -9.14 -2.75
CA GLU A 17 3.44 -8.33 -2.60
C GLU A 17 4.44 -8.62 -3.71
N PHE A 18 4.63 -7.61 -4.56
CA PHE A 18 5.70 -7.61 -5.55
C PHE A 18 6.90 -6.87 -4.94
N VAL A 19 7.89 -7.63 -4.47
CA VAL A 19 9.12 -7.04 -3.92
C VAL A 19 10.16 -7.01 -5.03
N GLY A 20 10.55 -5.81 -5.46
CA GLY A 20 11.38 -5.61 -6.65
C GLY A 20 12.68 -6.41 -6.66
N ALA A 21 13.38 -6.46 -5.53
CA ALA A 21 14.64 -7.22 -5.42
C ALA A 21 14.45 -8.72 -5.67
N GLU A 22 13.24 -9.24 -5.46
CA GLU A 22 12.90 -10.65 -5.65
C GLU A 22 12.20 -10.89 -6.99
N GLN A 23 11.81 -9.83 -7.67
CA GLN A 23 11.04 -9.89 -8.90
C GLN A 23 11.78 -9.15 -10.01
N GLY A 24 12.73 -9.83 -10.62
CA GLY A 24 13.47 -9.28 -11.75
C GLY A 24 14.43 -8.15 -11.40
N ASP A 25 14.77 -7.99 -10.12
CA ASP A 25 15.65 -6.93 -9.63
C ASP A 25 15.14 -5.54 -10.03
N ALA A 26 13.84 -5.32 -9.85
CA ALA A 26 13.21 -4.03 -10.10
C ALA A 26 13.50 -3.04 -8.97
N GLY A 27 13.61 -1.76 -9.29
CA GLY A 27 13.95 -0.72 -8.33
C GLY A 27 12.82 -0.27 -7.42
N VAL A 28 11.63 -0.83 -7.58
CA VAL A 28 10.45 -0.51 -6.77
C VAL A 28 9.76 -1.79 -6.32
N SER A 29 8.94 -1.67 -5.30
CA SER A 29 8.05 -2.76 -4.85
C SER A 29 6.61 -2.28 -4.94
N VAL A 30 5.68 -3.18 -5.28
CA VAL A 30 4.27 -2.83 -5.46
C VAL A 30 3.42 -3.80 -4.67
N PHE A 31 2.62 -3.27 -3.75
CA PHE A 31 1.67 -4.06 -3.01
C PHE A 31 0.28 -3.85 -3.62
N LEU A 32 -0.36 -4.95 -3.94
CA LEU A 32 -1.69 -4.98 -4.54
C LEU A 32 -2.69 -5.25 -3.42
N PHE A 33 -3.14 -4.18 -2.79
CA PHE A 33 -4.04 -4.24 -1.64
C PHE A 33 -5.47 -4.44 -2.11
N HIS A 34 -6.16 -5.39 -1.47
CA HIS A 34 -7.58 -5.64 -1.67
C HIS A 34 -8.19 -5.96 -0.31
N GLY A 35 -8.74 -4.94 0.36
CA GLY A 35 -9.22 -5.06 1.72
C GLY A 35 -10.72 -4.86 1.86
N LYS A 36 -11.39 -5.80 2.54
CA LYS A 36 -12.80 -5.62 2.90
C LYS A 36 -12.96 -4.43 3.87
N PRO A 37 -14.17 -3.85 3.99
CA PRO A 37 -14.40 -2.79 4.96
C PRO A 37 -13.89 -3.15 6.36
N GLY A 38 -13.20 -2.20 6.99
CA GLY A 38 -12.59 -2.38 8.30
C GLY A 38 -11.14 -2.84 8.27
N SER A 39 -10.62 -3.33 7.14
CA SER A 39 -9.22 -3.75 7.04
C SER A 39 -8.28 -2.61 6.68
N GLY A 40 -7.02 -2.77 7.04
CA GLY A 40 -5.97 -1.82 6.78
C GLY A 40 -4.88 -1.90 7.84
N PRO A 41 -3.67 -1.46 7.51
CA PRO A 41 -2.55 -1.49 8.44
C PRO A 41 -2.72 -0.43 9.55
N GLY A 42 -2.21 -0.76 10.73
CA GLY A 42 -2.05 0.22 11.81
C GLY A 42 -0.92 1.20 11.54
N PRO A 43 -0.65 2.12 12.48
CA PRO A 43 0.39 3.12 12.29
C PRO A 43 1.76 2.50 12.02
N HIS A 44 2.44 3.00 11.01
CA HIS A 44 3.76 2.55 10.59
C HIS A 44 4.45 3.61 9.74
N ARG A 45 5.71 3.40 9.45
CA ARG A 45 6.49 4.27 8.54
C ARG A 45 7.53 3.47 7.78
N HIS A 46 8.00 4.06 6.69
CA HIS A 46 9.04 3.50 5.84
C HIS A 46 10.21 4.50 5.69
N PRO A 47 11.43 4.03 5.45
CA PRO A 47 12.58 4.92 5.20
C PRO A 47 12.63 5.44 3.76
N TYR A 48 11.57 5.29 2.99
CA TYR A 48 11.45 5.68 1.58
C TYR A 48 10.05 6.25 1.32
N ASP A 49 9.89 6.93 0.18
CA ASP A 49 8.58 7.46 -0.23
C ASP A 49 7.69 6.35 -0.77
N GLU A 50 6.40 6.50 -0.55
CA GLU A 50 5.38 5.58 -1.04
C GLU A 50 4.32 6.35 -1.81
N ILE A 51 3.86 5.79 -2.94
CA ILE A 51 2.74 6.33 -3.69
C ILE A 51 1.59 5.35 -3.54
N GLN A 52 0.42 5.86 -3.14
CA GLN A 52 -0.78 5.04 -3.00
C GLN A 52 -1.81 5.52 -4.01
N PHE A 53 -2.27 4.62 -4.87
CA PHE A 53 -3.25 4.92 -5.90
C PHE A 53 -4.50 4.08 -5.64
N ILE A 54 -5.61 4.74 -5.29
CA ILE A 54 -6.88 4.07 -5.04
C ILE A 54 -7.55 3.74 -6.37
N ARG A 55 -7.83 2.46 -6.58
CA ARG A 55 -8.46 1.95 -7.79
C ARG A 55 -9.97 1.78 -7.62
N GLU A 56 -10.41 1.29 -6.47
CA GLU A 56 -11.82 1.06 -6.16
C GLU A 56 -12.08 1.28 -4.68
N GLY A 57 -13.30 1.69 -4.36
CA GLY A 57 -13.72 1.85 -2.97
C GLY A 57 -13.26 3.15 -2.33
N ARG A 58 -13.31 3.17 -1.01
CA ARG A 58 -12.91 4.33 -0.20
C ARG A 58 -12.22 3.88 1.07
N GLY A 59 -11.45 4.80 1.65
CA GLY A 59 -10.80 4.58 2.93
C GLY A 59 -10.63 5.87 3.72
N VAL A 60 -10.18 5.71 4.94
CA VAL A 60 -9.79 6.81 5.83
C VAL A 60 -8.32 6.63 6.15
N TRP A 61 -7.55 7.67 5.89
CA TRP A 61 -6.11 7.72 6.16
C TRP A 61 -5.83 8.61 7.35
N THR A 62 -4.84 8.23 8.15
CA THR A 62 -4.26 9.10 9.16
C THR A 62 -2.77 9.22 8.85
N VAL A 63 -2.31 10.44 8.59
CA VAL A 63 -0.91 10.72 8.27
C VAL A 63 -0.41 11.82 9.19
N ASN A 64 0.59 11.52 10.00
CA ASN A 64 1.15 12.44 11.01
C ASN A 64 0.04 13.05 11.89
N GLY A 65 -0.93 12.23 12.30
CA GLY A 65 -2.02 12.65 13.17
C GLY A 65 -3.19 13.35 12.48
N LYS A 66 -3.12 13.60 11.18
CA LYS A 66 -4.21 14.21 10.41
C LYS A 66 -4.98 13.15 9.66
N THR A 67 -6.31 13.21 9.73
CA THR A 67 -7.21 12.23 9.13
C THR A 67 -7.90 12.82 7.91
N PHE A 68 -8.01 12.03 6.86
CA PHE A 68 -8.72 12.42 5.64
C PHE A 68 -9.31 11.19 4.94
N GLU A 69 -10.32 11.41 4.11
CA GLU A 69 -10.91 10.36 3.28
C GLU A 69 -10.30 10.36 1.90
N GLY A 70 -10.18 9.16 1.32
CA GLY A 70 -9.78 8.95 -0.06
C GLY A 70 -10.73 8.01 -0.77
N SER A 71 -10.86 8.15 -2.08
CA SER A 71 -11.73 7.33 -2.91
C SER A 71 -11.10 7.05 -4.27
N ALA A 72 -11.74 6.19 -5.06
CA ALA A 72 -11.23 5.75 -6.36
C ALA A 72 -10.77 6.94 -7.22
N GLY A 73 -9.57 6.85 -7.75
CA GLY A 73 -8.93 7.88 -8.55
C GLY A 73 -7.99 8.81 -7.77
N ASP A 74 -8.01 8.76 -6.45
CA ASP A 74 -7.12 9.59 -5.63
C ASP A 74 -5.73 8.98 -5.57
N ILE A 75 -4.71 9.84 -5.53
CA ILE A 75 -3.31 9.45 -5.44
C ILE A 75 -2.68 10.22 -4.29
N PHE A 76 -2.00 9.50 -3.40
CA PHE A 76 -1.29 10.08 -2.27
C PHE A 76 0.20 9.82 -2.39
N VAL A 77 1.00 10.78 -1.94
CA VAL A 77 2.44 10.58 -1.76
C VAL A 77 2.70 10.66 -0.26
N ILE A 78 3.14 9.54 0.30
CA ILE A 78 3.55 9.44 1.71
C ILE A 78 5.07 9.56 1.70
N LYS A 79 5.59 10.59 2.37
CA LYS A 79 7.04 10.82 2.39
C LYS A 79 7.73 9.91 3.38
N ALA A 80 9.00 9.64 3.12
CA ALA A 80 9.84 8.86 4.03
C ALA A 80 9.72 9.38 5.47
N GLY A 81 9.51 8.47 6.42
CA GLY A 81 9.39 8.80 7.84
C GLY A 81 8.01 9.26 8.29
N GLU A 82 7.09 9.57 7.40
CA GLU A 82 5.74 9.95 7.79
C GLU A 82 4.98 8.76 8.37
N ILE A 83 4.46 8.94 9.59
CA ILE A 83 3.67 7.91 10.26
C ILE A 83 2.29 7.89 9.63
N HIS A 84 1.87 6.73 9.12
CA HIS A 84 0.60 6.61 8.43
C HIS A 84 -0.10 5.29 8.72
N SER A 85 -1.41 5.34 8.55
CA SER A 85 -2.30 4.18 8.64
C SER A 85 -3.50 4.45 7.75
N PHE A 86 -4.22 3.40 7.39
CA PHE A 86 -5.50 3.57 6.71
C PHE A 86 -6.43 2.41 7.02
N LYS A 87 -7.71 2.63 6.71
CA LYS A 87 -8.76 1.64 6.91
C LYS A 87 -9.79 1.75 5.80
N ALA A 88 -10.13 0.63 5.20
CA ALA A 88 -11.22 0.56 4.24
C ALA A 88 -12.54 0.87 4.95
N VAL A 89 -13.39 1.67 4.32
CA VAL A 89 -14.70 2.05 4.85
C VAL A 89 -15.78 1.87 3.78
N GLY A 90 -17.04 1.91 4.21
CA GLY A 90 -18.17 1.75 3.30
C GLY A 90 -18.58 0.30 3.13
N ASP A 91 -19.21 -0.03 2.00
CA ASP A 91 -19.84 -1.31 1.74
C ASP A 91 -19.07 -2.21 0.79
N SER A 92 -18.02 -1.69 0.17
CA SER A 92 -17.25 -2.39 -0.84
C SER A 92 -15.76 -2.43 -0.48
N PRO A 93 -15.00 -3.37 -1.06
CA PRO A 93 -13.56 -3.43 -0.80
C PRO A 93 -12.83 -2.17 -1.26
N LEU A 94 -11.78 -1.82 -0.52
CA LEU A 94 -10.78 -0.85 -0.95
C LEU A 94 -9.73 -1.60 -1.77
N VAL A 95 -9.53 -1.18 -3.01
CA VAL A 95 -8.52 -1.74 -3.91
C VAL A 95 -7.55 -0.65 -4.29
N GLN A 96 -6.27 -0.87 -3.98
CA GLN A 96 -5.26 0.14 -4.27
C GLN A 96 -3.91 -0.47 -4.62
N LEU A 97 -3.09 0.32 -5.29
CA LEU A 97 -1.69 0.03 -5.55
C LEU A 97 -0.87 0.84 -4.57
N ASP A 98 -0.03 0.17 -3.80
CA ASP A 98 0.93 0.81 -2.90
C ASP A 98 2.30 0.64 -3.53
N ILE A 99 2.86 1.73 -4.05
CA ILE A 99 4.14 1.73 -4.75
C ILE A 99 5.20 2.22 -3.78
N HIS A 100 6.05 1.31 -3.33
CA HIS A 100 7.16 1.58 -2.44
C HIS A 100 8.39 1.90 -3.30
N LEU A 101 8.95 3.09 -3.16
CA LEU A 101 10.10 3.52 -3.97
C LEU A 101 11.39 2.91 -3.42
N SER A 102 11.40 1.60 -3.37
CA SER A 102 12.51 0.80 -2.87
C SER A 102 12.42 -0.61 -3.46
N PRO A 103 13.56 -1.22 -3.82
CA PRO A 103 13.58 -2.62 -4.27
C PRO A 103 13.29 -3.59 -3.13
N ARG A 104 13.36 -3.14 -1.88
CA ARG A 104 13.12 -3.98 -0.69
C ARG A 104 12.05 -3.35 0.17
N PHE A 105 11.26 -4.19 0.82
CA PHE A 105 10.25 -3.73 1.77
C PHE A 105 10.86 -3.59 3.16
N THR A 106 10.71 -2.40 3.74
CA THR A 106 11.15 -2.10 5.10
C THR A 106 10.05 -1.31 5.79
N GLN A 107 9.64 -1.74 6.97
CA GLN A 107 8.55 -1.10 7.71
C GLN A 107 8.83 -1.13 9.20
N GLU A 108 8.60 0.00 9.85
CA GLU A 108 8.61 0.10 11.30
C GLU A 108 7.18 0.26 11.77
N ASN A 109 6.66 -0.72 12.49
CA ASN A 109 5.32 -0.68 13.11
C ASN A 109 5.39 0.05 14.44
N LEU A 110 4.39 0.87 14.70
CA LEU A 110 4.37 1.75 15.88
C LEU A 110 3.23 1.41 16.83
#